data_9f2488e5671c4ba6dadacfacf392c7e4
#
_entry.id   9f2488e5671c4ba6dadacfacf392c7e4
#
_cell.length_a   1.000
_cell.length_b   1.000
_cell.length_c   1.000
_cell.angle_alpha   90.00
_cell.angle_beta   90.00
_cell.angle_gamma   90.00
#
_symmetry.space_group_name_H-M   'P 1'
#
loop_
_entity.id
_entity.type
_entity.pdbx_description
1 polymer ?
#
loop_
_entity_poly.entity_id
_entity_poly.type
_entity_poly.pdbx_seq_one_letter_code
_entity_poly.pdbx_strand_id
1 'polypeptide(L)'
;MTAIQHTTMDDTTTMDGPPGLDRVREIEQQRAATYRLLAALYGNPADHPDRLGETPPESVDVAVEELQASLGDPKPLRLDYAQLFVGPFDLAAPPYESVYVDDETRVMTDATAAVQAQYHEAGVDISIDEPADHVAAELEFVSLLVATECEALAAGEFEAAEHYLDRQYQFLVSHLGRWVSEIADNMRDHANTAFYRLLADETQTFVGRDGHRLADRLDAIETGDDLITVLEGEETQ
;
A
#
# COMPACT_ATOMS: atom_id res chain seq x y z
N MET A 1 0.26 -57.19 -41.64
CA MET A 1 -0.52 -56.11 -41.01
C MET A 1 0.17 -55.76 -39.69
N THR A 2 0.98 -54.74 -39.75
CA THR A 2 1.80 -54.26 -38.63
C THR A 2 1.13 -53.02 -38.07
N ALA A 3 0.65 -53.11 -36.82
CA ALA A 3 0.02 -51.98 -36.12
C ALA A 3 1.11 -51.08 -35.57
N ILE A 4 1.08 -49.80 -35.99
CA ILE A 4 1.92 -48.76 -35.44
C ILE A 4 1.19 -48.20 -34.20
N GLN A 5 1.81 -48.41 -33.03
CA GLN A 5 1.37 -47.77 -31.79
C GLN A 5 1.85 -46.31 -31.77
N HIS A 6 0.90 -45.38 -31.74
CA HIS A 6 1.14 -43.98 -31.45
C HIS A 6 1.36 -43.84 -29.94
N THR A 7 2.59 -43.56 -29.53
CA THR A 7 2.90 -43.06 -28.19
C THR A 7 2.56 -41.56 -28.17
N THR A 8 1.47 -41.20 -27.56
CA THR A 8 1.19 -39.81 -27.17
C THR A 8 2.12 -39.44 -26.02
N MET A 9 3.14 -38.66 -26.31
CA MET A 9 3.88 -37.90 -25.31
C MET A 9 2.95 -36.79 -24.83
N ASP A 10 2.41 -36.97 -23.63
CA ASP A 10 1.75 -35.93 -22.85
C ASP A 10 2.87 -35.21 -22.09
N ASP A 11 3.49 -34.24 -22.75
CA ASP A 11 4.55 -33.40 -22.15
C ASP A 11 3.88 -32.09 -21.69
N THR A 12 3.01 -32.19 -20.71
CA THR A 12 2.56 -31.03 -19.91
C THR A 12 3.60 -30.82 -18.81
N THR A 13 4.78 -30.33 -19.19
CA THR A 13 5.69 -29.72 -18.21
C THR A 13 5.03 -28.43 -17.72
N THR A 14 4.26 -28.53 -16.66
CA THR A 14 3.95 -27.39 -15.78
C THR A 14 5.33 -26.93 -15.30
N MET A 15 5.78 -25.77 -15.77
CA MET A 15 6.92 -25.08 -15.16
C MET A 15 6.44 -24.63 -13.78
N ASP A 16 6.61 -25.50 -12.77
CA ASP A 16 6.57 -25.06 -11.38
C ASP A 16 7.67 -24.02 -11.22
N GLY A 17 7.27 -22.82 -10.82
CA GLY A 17 8.20 -21.76 -10.48
C GLY A 17 9.15 -22.18 -9.34
N PRO A 18 10.08 -21.31 -8.93
CA PRO A 18 10.95 -21.59 -7.79
C PRO A 18 10.11 -22.01 -6.57
N PRO A 19 10.60 -22.93 -5.73
CA PRO A 19 9.96 -23.24 -4.45
C PRO A 19 9.71 -21.93 -3.69
N GLY A 20 8.55 -21.80 -3.04
CA GLY A 20 8.19 -20.63 -2.25
C GLY A 20 7.52 -19.48 -2.99
N LEU A 21 7.62 -19.42 -4.32
CA LEU A 21 7.07 -18.30 -5.11
C LEU A 21 5.58 -18.05 -4.88
N ASP A 22 4.77 -19.11 -4.73
CA ASP A 22 3.33 -18.94 -4.48
C ASP A 22 3.07 -18.28 -3.12
N ARG A 23 3.86 -18.66 -2.09
CA ARG A 23 3.77 -18.06 -0.77
C ARG A 23 4.20 -16.59 -0.78
N VAL A 24 5.33 -16.28 -1.43
CA VAL A 24 5.80 -14.90 -1.61
C VAL A 24 4.70 -14.05 -2.25
N ARG A 25 4.10 -14.54 -3.32
CA ARG A 25 3.00 -13.84 -4.00
C ARG A 25 1.78 -13.62 -3.11
N GLU A 26 1.44 -14.57 -2.25
CA GLU A 26 0.34 -14.43 -1.29
C GLU A 26 0.63 -13.30 -0.28
N ILE A 27 1.86 -13.25 0.27
CA ILE A 27 2.31 -12.19 1.19
C ILE A 27 2.26 -10.82 0.51
N GLU A 28 2.82 -10.71 -0.71
CA GLU A 28 2.82 -9.44 -1.44
C GLU A 28 1.41 -9.00 -1.86
N GLN A 29 0.53 -9.92 -2.22
CA GLN A 29 -0.88 -9.60 -2.49
C GLN A 29 -1.60 -9.09 -1.25
N GLN A 30 -1.33 -9.66 -0.08
CA GLN A 30 -1.84 -9.17 1.21
C GLN A 30 -1.34 -7.75 1.48
N ARG A 31 -0.07 -7.49 1.24
CA ARG A 31 0.55 -6.16 1.39
C ARG A 31 -0.10 -5.12 0.46
N ALA A 32 -0.28 -5.45 -0.83
CA ALA A 32 -0.98 -4.60 -1.79
C ALA A 32 -2.44 -4.32 -1.37
N ALA A 33 -3.14 -5.36 -0.88
CA ALA A 33 -4.52 -5.23 -0.41
C ALA A 33 -4.62 -4.32 0.82
N THR A 34 -3.62 -4.37 1.72
CA THR A 34 -3.56 -3.51 2.91
C THR A 34 -3.43 -2.05 2.52
N TYR A 35 -2.49 -1.71 1.63
CA TYR A 35 -2.35 -0.34 1.11
C TYR A 35 -3.64 0.18 0.47
N ARG A 36 -4.30 -0.64 -0.34
CA ARG A 36 -5.56 -0.29 -1.00
C ARG A 36 -6.70 -0.08 -0.02
N LEU A 37 -6.80 -0.92 1.02
CA LEU A 37 -7.80 -0.75 2.07
C LEU A 37 -7.58 0.58 2.80
N LEU A 38 -6.36 0.84 3.27
CA LEU A 38 -6.02 2.09 3.95
C LEU A 38 -6.35 3.30 3.07
N ALA A 39 -5.96 3.30 1.80
CA ALA A 39 -6.32 4.36 0.85
C ALA A 39 -7.83 4.62 0.79
N ALA A 40 -8.63 3.55 0.69
CA ALA A 40 -10.08 3.64 0.63
C ALA A 40 -10.70 4.22 1.91
N LEU A 41 -10.08 3.99 3.07
CA LEU A 41 -10.56 4.48 4.37
C LEU A 41 -10.26 5.97 4.61
N TYR A 42 -9.38 6.59 3.82
CA TYR A 42 -9.24 8.06 3.76
C TYR A 42 -10.29 8.73 2.86
N GLY A 43 -11.14 7.97 2.20
CA GLY A 43 -12.23 8.46 1.37
C GLY A 43 -13.51 8.76 2.14
N ASN A 44 -14.64 8.76 1.42
CA ASN A 44 -15.96 9.08 1.98
C ASN A 44 -16.37 8.05 3.08
N PRO A 45 -16.66 8.52 4.32
CA PRO A 45 -17.01 7.61 5.42
C PRO A 45 -18.31 6.82 5.20
N ALA A 46 -19.13 7.19 4.22
CA ALA A 46 -20.31 6.41 3.86
C ALA A 46 -19.97 5.05 3.25
N ASP A 47 -18.78 4.92 2.66
CA ASP A 47 -18.31 3.71 1.97
C ASP A 47 -17.52 2.77 2.89
N HIS A 48 -17.11 3.23 4.09
CA HIS A 48 -16.28 2.45 5.02
C HIS A 48 -16.91 1.11 5.44
N PRO A 49 -18.23 1.02 5.75
CA PRO A 49 -18.84 -0.26 6.12
C PRO A 49 -18.72 -1.32 5.02
N ASP A 50 -18.93 -0.90 3.77
CA ASP A 50 -18.84 -1.80 2.61
C ASP A 50 -17.38 -2.21 2.37
N ARG A 51 -16.43 -1.27 2.42
CA ARG A 51 -15.00 -1.54 2.25
C ARG A 51 -14.46 -2.52 3.28
N LEU A 52 -14.76 -2.29 4.54
CA LEU A 52 -14.35 -3.19 5.63
C LEU A 52 -15.10 -4.53 5.57
N GLY A 53 -16.38 -4.53 5.16
CA GLY A 53 -17.18 -5.75 5.03
C GLY A 53 -16.77 -6.66 3.88
N GLU A 54 -16.19 -6.09 2.81
CA GLU A 54 -15.69 -6.83 1.63
C GLU A 54 -14.25 -7.34 1.83
N THR A 55 -13.52 -6.84 2.83
CA THR A 55 -12.12 -7.20 3.07
C THR A 55 -12.02 -8.25 4.16
N PRO A 56 -11.64 -9.49 3.86
CA PRO A 56 -11.37 -10.50 4.88
C PRO A 56 -10.18 -10.10 5.75
N PRO A 57 -10.25 -10.25 7.09
CA PRO A 57 -9.14 -9.89 7.99
C PRO A 57 -7.80 -10.55 7.65
N GLU A 58 -7.85 -11.81 7.19
CA GLU A 58 -6.66 -12.58 6.81
C GLU A 58 -5.98 -12.12 5.53
N SER A 59 -6.62 -11.24 4.76
CA SER A 59 -6.06 -10.73 3.50
C SER A 59 -5.33 -9.40 3.63
N VAL A 60 -5.22 -8.87 4.84
CA VAL A 60 -4.58 -7.58 5.14
C VAL A 60 -3.85 -7.58 6.47
N ASP A 61 -2.87 -6.70 6.61
CA ASP A 61 -2.01 -6.55 7.79
C ASP A 61 -2.47 -5.45 8.76
N VAL A 62 -3.77 -5.17 8.81
CA VAL A 62 -4.38 -4.17 9.71
C VAL A 62 -5.59 -4.74 10.44
N ALA A 63 -5.94 -4.14 11.56
CA ALA A 63 -6.99 -4.61 12.47
C ALA A 63 -8.40 -4.33 11.92
N VAL A 64 -8.83 -5.07 10.89
CA VAL A 64 -10.14 -4.88 10.22
C VAL A 64 -11.31 -5.00 11.19
N GLU A 65 -11.28 -5.99 12.10
CA GLU A 65 -12.37 -6.23 13.06
C GLU A 65 -12.51 -5.06 14.05
N GLU A 66 -11.39 -4.49 14.51
CA GLU A 66 -11.37 -3.33 15.39
C GLU A 66 -11.82 -2.07 14.65
N LEU A 67 -11.40 -1.89 13.40
CA LEU A 67 -11.87 -0.80 12.54
C LEU A 67 -13.38 -0.88 12.33
N GLN A 68 -13.93 -2.06 12.01
CA GLN A 68 -15.38 -2.29 11.90
C GLN A 68 -16.11 -1.97 13.21
N ALA A 69 -15.60 -2.47 14.34
CA ALA A 69 -16.21 -2.22 15.66
C ALA A 69 -16.20 -0.74 16.05
N SER A 70 -15.23 0.04 15.54
CA SER A 70 -15.07 1.47 15.83
C SER A 70 -15.90 2.40 14.95
N LEU A 71 -16.53 1.91 13.87
CA LEU A 71 -17.32 2.74 12.93
C LEU A 71 -18.43 3.53 13.64
N GLY A 72 -19.20 2.90 14.53
CA GLY A 72 -20.24 3.58 15.31
C GLY A 72 -21.34 4.22 14.47
N ASP A 73 -21.83 5.39 14.92
CA ASP A 73 -22.88 6.13 14.21
C ASP A 73 -22.28 6.91 13.00
N PRO A 74 -22.90 6.85 11.81
CA PRO A 74 -22.43 7.55 10.61
C PRO A 74 -22.34 9.07 10.73
N LYS A 75 -23.13 9.70 11.62
CA LYS A 75 -23.13 11.16 11.75
C LYS A 75 -21.85 11.70 12.40
N PRO A 76 -21.39 11.19 13.54
CA PRO A 76 -20.07 11.55 14.09
C PRO A 76 -18.93 11.31 13.11
N LEU A 77 -18.91 10.20 12.38
CA LEU A 77 -17.89 9.90 11.39
C LEU A 77 -17.82 10.96 10.28
N ARG A 78 -18.97 11.38 9.73
CA ARG A 78 -19.01 12.45 8.70
C ARG A 78 -18.56 13.79 9.22
N LEU A 79 -18.89 14.13 10.47
CA LEU A 79 -18.46 15.39 11.09
C LEU A 79 -16.94 15.39 11.31
N ASP A 80 -16.40 14.27 11.78
CA ASP A 80 -14.97 14.09 11.99
C ASP A 80 -14.20 14.15 10.67
N TYR A 81 -14.68 13.45 9.66
CA TYR A 81 -14.12 13.47 8.30
C TYR A 81 -14.04 14.91 7.75
N ALA A 82 -15.14 15.66 7.89
CA ALA A 82 -15.17 17.04 7.43
C ALA A 82 -14.20 17.93 8.21
N GLN A 83 -14.06 17.74 9.52
CA GLN A 83 -13.13 18.50 10.36
C GLN A 83 -11.68 18.16 10.06
N LEU A 84 -11.37 16.89 9.87
CA LEU A 84 -10.00 16.42 9.65
C LEU A 84 -9.51 16.77 8.24
N PHE A 85 -10.31 16.49 7.20
CA PHE A 85 -9.83 16.37 5.82
C PHE A 85 -10.48 17.29 4.78
N VAL A 86 -11.70 17.85 5.02
CA VAL A 86 -12.46 18.54 3.95
C VAL A 86 -12.67 20.02 4.19
N GLY A 87 -12.82 20.45 5.42
CA GLY A 87 -13.12 21.85 5.74
C GLY A 87 -14.63 22.18 5.75
N PRO A 88 -15.04 23.44 5.87
CA PRO A 88 -14.58 24.66 5.17
C PRO A 88 -13.64 25.59 5.96
N PHE A 89 -13.12 25.18 7.05
CA PHE A 89 -12.16 25.91 7.89
C PHE A 89 -10.76 25.28 7.76
N ASP A 90 -9.82 25.73 8.56
CA ASP A 90 -8.49 25.10 8.64
C ASP A 90 -8.66 23.61 8.97
N LEU A 91 -8.06 22.77 8.13
CA LEU A 91 -8.12 21.31 8.30
C LEU A 91 -7.30 20.90 9.52
N ALA A 92 -7.86 20.05 10.37
CA ALA A 92 -7.15 19.58 11.56
C ALA A 92 -6.05 18.56 11.22
N ALA A 93 -6.21 17.79 10.16
CA ALA A 93 -5.22 16.85 9.63
C ALA A 93 -5.24 16.89 8.09
N PRO A 94 -4.65 17.94 7.47
CA PRO A 94 -4.64 18.07 6.01
C PRO A 94 -4.05 16.80 5.35
N PRO A 95 -4.75 16.16 4.39
CA PRO A 95 -4.33 14.88 3.86
C PRO A 95 -3.34 14.99 2.68
N TYR A 96 -2.41 15.96 2.71
CA TYR A 96 -1.50 16.29 1.61
C TYR A 96 -0.04 16.37 2.10
N GLU A 97 0.91 15.68 1.42
CA GLU A 97 2.34 15.71 1.73
C GLU A 97 2.87 17.14 1.78
N SER A 98 2.52 17.96 0.79
CA SER A 98 2.98 19.34 0.65
C SER A 98 2.73 20.22 1.88
N VAL A 99 1.74 19.91 2.69
CA VAL A 99 1.44 20.67 3.92
C VAL A 99 2.44 20.36 5.05
N TYR A 100 3.06 19.19 5.03
CA TYR A 100 3.97 18.72 6.09
C TYR A 100 5.44 18.83 5.72
N VAL A 101 5.76 18.74 4.43
CA VAL A 101 7.15 18.66 3.94
C VAL A 101 7.66 20.00 3.45
N ASP A 102 6.81 20.82 2.86
CA ASP A 102 7.16 22.15 2.41
C ASP A 102 6.83 23.17 3.50
N ASP A 103 7.69 24.17 3.70
CA ASP A 103 7.47 25.28 4.65
C ASP A 103 6.30 26.22 4.23
N GLU A 104 5.48 25.78 3.28
CA GLU A 104 4.37 26.56 2.72
C GLU A 104 3.03 25.94 3.08
N THR A 105 2.10 26.74 3.61
CA THR A 105 0.68 26.37 3.84
C THR A 105 -0.13 26.24 2.54
N ARG A 106 0.49 25.85 1.43
CA ARG A 106 -0.10 25.74 0.10
C ARG A 106 -0.10 24.29 -0.36
N VAL A 107 -1.22 23.82 -0.88
CA VAL A 107 -1.29 22.62 -1.72
C VAL A 107 -0.79 22.92 -3.14
N MET A 108 -0.29 21.90 -3.88
CA MET A 108 0.29 21.99 -5.22
C MET A 108 1.63 22.75 -5.25
N THR A 109 2.57 22.25 -4.52
CA THR A 109 3.96 22.74 -4.41
C THR A 109 4.92 21.81 -5.14
N ASP A 110 6.22 21.99 -4.88
CA ASP A 110 7.28 21.14 -5.43
C ASP A 110 7.11 19.67 -4.99
N ALA A 111 6.59 19.40 -3.78
CA ALA A 111 6.29 18.04 -3.31
C ALA A 111 5.20 17.38 -4.17
N THR A 112 4.08 18.07 -4.45
CA THR A 112 3.01 17.56 -5.32
C THR A 112 3.56 17.23 -6.73
N ALA A 113 4.43 18.09 -7.28
CA ALA A 113 5.05 17.86 -8.59
C ALA A 113 6.00 16.65 -8.57
N ALA A 114 6.74 16.47 -7.47
CA ALA A 114 7.66 15.33 -7.30
C ALA A 114 6.90 14.00 -7.24
N VAL A 115 5.80 13.93 -6.46
CA VAL A 115 4.92 12.75 -6.42
C VAL A 115 4.34 12.46 -7.79
N GLN A 116 3.83 13.48 -8.49
CA GLN A 116 3.28 13.32 -9.85
C GLN A 116 4.32 12.78 -10.84
N ALA A 117 5.58 13.18 -10.72
CA ALA A 117 6.66 12.66 -11.55
C ALA A 117 6.87 11.15 -11.32
N GLN A 118 6.78 10.67 -10.06
CA GLN A 118 6.86 9.24 -9.75
C GLN A 118 5.74 8.43 -10.42
N TYR A 119 4.53 8.98 -10.46
CA TYR A 119 3.40 8.33 -11.15
C TYR A 119 3.66 8.24 -12.66
N HIS A 120 4.11 9.32 -13.27
CA HIS A 120 4.46 9.32 -14.70
C HIS A 120 5.58 8.34 -15.05
N GLU A 121 6.62 8.26 -14.22
CA GLU A 121 7.71 7.29 -14.41
C GLU A 121 7.25 5.84 -14.31
N ALA A 122 6.21 5.58 -13.50
CA ALA A 122 5.58 4.28 -13.42
C ALA A 122 4.60 4.00 -14.57
N GLY A 123 4.36 4.98 -15.45
CA GLY A 123 3.36 4.87 -16.52
C GLY A 123 1.93 4.88 -16.01
N VAL A 124 1.71 5.46 -14.81
CA VAL A 124 0.42 5.49 -14.13
C VAL A 124 -0.21 6.87 -14.30
N ASP A 125 -1.43 6.88 -14.83
CA ASP A 125 -2.31 8.05 -14.81
C ASP A 125 -3.27 7.87 -13.63
N ILE A 126 -2.95 8.50 -12.49
CA ILE A 126 -3.85 8.46 -11.33
C ILE A 126 -5.02 9.40 -11.62
N SER A 127 -6.18 8.79 -11.88
CA SER A 127 -7.44 9.50 -12.09
C SER A 127 -8.18 9.67 -10.76
N ILE A 128 -7.58 10.42 -9.84
CA ILE A 128 -8.27 10.87 -8.61
C ILE A 128 -8.58 12.35 -8.79
N ASP A 129 -9.77 12.78 -8.35
CA ASP A 129 -10.16 14.20 -8.32
C ASP A 129 -9.39 15.02 -7.24
N GLU A 130 -8.38 14.40 -6.61
CA GLU A 130 -7.53 14.96 -5.56
C GLU A 130 -6.10 15.23 -6.10
N PRO A 131 -5.33 16.15 -5.49
CA PRO A 131 -3.92 16.33 -5.79
C PRO A 131 -3.10 15.04 -5.66
N ALA A 132 -2.01 14.93 -6.43
CA ALA A 132 -1.18 13.74 -6.49
C ALA A 132 -0.58 13.34 -5.13
N ASP A 133 -0.31 14.31 -4.27
CA ASP A 133 0.25 14.16 -2.92
C ASP A 133 -0.83 13.96 -1.83
N HIS A 134 -2.04 13.56 -2.20
CA HIS A 134 -3.06 13.15 -1.24
C HIS A 134 -2.74 11.77 -0.66
N VAL A 135 -2.90 11.58 0.64
CA VAL A 135 -2.56 10.33 1.34
C VAL A 135 -3.16 9.08 0.69
N ALA A 136 -4.41 9.15 0.26
CA ALA A 136 -5.05 8.03 -0.45
C ALA A 136 -4.38 7.75 -1.80
N ALA A 137 -3.96 8.78 -2.54
CA ALA A 137 -3.27 8.63 -3.81
C ALA A 137 -1.89 7.97 -3.64
N GLU A 138 -1.13 8.40 -2.63
CA GLU A 138 0.18 7.82 -2.32
C GLU A 138 0.07 6.36 -1.85
N LEU A 139 -0.92 6.03 -1.00
CA LEU A 139 -1.20 4.66 -0.58
C LEU A 139 -1.62 3.77 -1.78
N GLU A 140 -2.50 4.26 -2.66
CA GLU A 140 -2.88 3.53 -3.88
C GLU A 140 -1.69 3.31 -4.81
N PHE A 141 -0.80 4.28 -4.93
CA PHE A 141 0.39 4.14 -5.75
C PHE A 141 1.33 3.05 -5.22
N VAL A 142 1.58 3.00 -3.91
CA VAL A 142 2.37 1.90 -3.32
C VAL A 142 1.68 0.55 -3.57
N SER A 143 0.35 0.46 -3.38
CA SER A 143 -0.41 -0.75 -3.70
C SER A 143 -0.19 -1.21 -5.15
N LEU A 144 -0.17 -0.27 -6.09
CA LEU A 144 0.06 -0.56 -7.51
C LEU A 144 1.49 -1.06 -7.76
N LEU A 145 2.51 -0.43 -7.16
CA LEU A 145 3.91 -0.89 -7.29
C LEU A 145 4.07 -2.32 -6.77
N VAL A 146 3.45 -2.65 -5.61
CA VAL A 146 3.45 -4.02 -5.06
C VAL A 146 2.72 -5.00 -5.99
N ALA A 147 1.57 -4.61 -6.55
CA ALA A 147 0.84 -5.45 -7.49
C ALA A 147 1.67 -5.73 -8.76
N THR A 148 2.40 -4.72 -9.25
CA THR A 148 3.27 -4.89 -10.44
C THR A 148 4.48 -5.78 -10.12
N GLU A 149 5.05 -5.68 -8.93
CA GLU A 149 6.05 -6.63 -8.43
C GLU A 149 5.51 -8.07 -8.44
N CYS A 150 4.29 -8.30 -7.92
CA CYS A 150 3.63 -9.60 -7.95
C CYS A 150 3.46 -10.15 -9.38
N GLU A 151 3.14 -9.29 -10.36
CA GLU A 151 3.01 -9.68 -11.76
C GLU A 151 4.37 -10.07 -12.35
N ALA A 152 5.43 -9.32 -12.05
CA ALA A 152 6.80 -9.65 -12.47
C ALA A 152 7.28 -10.98 -11.86
N LEU A 153 7.04 -11.20 -10.56
CA LEU A 153 7.31 -12.48 -9.90
C LEU A 153 6.57 -13.65 -10.56
N ALA A 154 5.29 -13.46 -10.90
CA ALA A 154 4.47 -14.46 -11.57
C ALA A 154 4.96 -14.79 -12.99
N ALA A 155 5.56 -13.81 -13.68
CA ALA A 155 6.15 -13.96 -15.00
C ALA A 155 7.57 -14.55 -14.96
N GLY A 156 8.19 -14.68 -13.77
CA GLY A 156 9.59 -15.07 -13.61
C GLY A 156 10.58 -13.97 -13.99
N GLU A 157 10.13 -12.72 -14.01
CA GLU A 157 10.90 -11.51 -14.35
C GLU A 157 11.53 -10.92 -13.08
N PHE A 158 12.45 -11.67 -12.45
CA PHE A 158 12.98 -11.32 -11.12
C PHE A 158 13.73 -9.99 -11.07
N GLU A 159 14.49 -9.63 -12.11
CA GLU A 159 15.13 -8.30 -12.19
C GLU A 159 14.08 -7.15 -12.20
N ALA A 160 12.95 -7.38 -12.84
CA ALA A 160 11.85 -6.40 -12.81
C ALA A 160 11.20 -6.35 -11.43
N ALA A 161 11.01 -7.49 -10.75
CA ALA A 161 10.49 -7.53 -9.39
C ALA A 161 11.40 -6.77 -8.40
N GLU A 162 12.72 -6.98 -8.44
CA GLU A 162 13.70 -6.21 -7.65
C GLU A 162 13.61 -4.71 -7.92
N HIS A 163 13.46 -4.32 -9.18
CA HIS A 163 13.29 -2.91 -9.54
C HIS A 163 12.03 -2.30 -8.92
N TYR A 164 10.89 -3.03 -8.89
CA TYR A 164 9.68 -2.54 -8.25
C TYR A 164 9.81 -2.50 -6.73
N LEU A 165 10.53 -3.45 -6.11
CA LEU A 165 10.86 -3.44 -4.69
C LEU A 165 11.64 -2.18 -4.31
N ASP A 166 12.70 -1.84 -5.06
CA ASP A 166 13.46 -0.60 -4.86
C ASP A 166 12.58 0.64 -5.04
N ARG A 167 11.73 0.70 -6.06
CA ARG A 167 10.83 1.83 -6.27
C ARG A 167 9.84 2.03 -5.13
N GLN A 168 9.32 0.97 -4.53
CA GLN A 168 8.45 1.05 -3.34
C GLN A 168 9.23 1.70 -2.18
N TYR A 169 10.44 1.21 -1.92
CA TYR A 169 11.28 1.76 -0.86
C TYR A 169 11.60 3.24 -1.09
N GLN A 170 12.04 3.60 -2.29
CA GLN A 170 12.35 4.99 -2.64
C GLN A 170 11.13 5.90 -2.47
N PHE A 171 9.94 5.43 -2.85
CA PHE A 171 8.72 6.20 -2.68
C PHE A 171 8.36 6.39 -1.20
N LEU A 172 8.47 5.35 -0.37
CA LEU A 172 8.22 5.48 1.07
C LEU A 172 9.24 6.44 1.72
N VAL A 173 10.51 6.33 1.40
CA VAL A 173 11.56 7.19 2.00
C VAL A 173 11.45 8.64 1.54
N SER A 174 11.07 8.87 0.29
CA SER A 174 11.05 10.22 -0.31
C SER A 174 9.72 10.94 -0.15
N HIS A 175 8.60 10.20 0.02
CA HIS A 175 7.24 10.71 0.05
C HIS A 175 6.49 10.20 1.28
N LEU A 176 5.59 9.24 1.15
CA LEU A 176 4.62 8.81 2.17
C LEU A 176 5.21 8.63 3.58
N GLY A 177 6.33 7.95 3.72
CA GLY A 177 6.97 7.66 5.01
C GLY A 177 7.52 8.89 5.72
N ARG A 178 7.75 10.00 5.00
CA ARG A 178 8.28 11.24 5.60
C ARG A 178 7.26 11.98 6.44
N TRP A 179 6.00 11.88 6.10
CA TRP A 179 4.96 12.71 6.69
C TRP A 179 3.79 11.94 7.32
N VAL A 180 3.69 10.63 7.07
CA VAL A 180 2.61 9.80 7.60
C VAL A 180 2.50 9.86 9.13
N SER A 181 3.61 10.04 9.84
CA SER A 181 3.61 10.20 11.29
C SER A 181 2.94 11.50 11.73
N GLU A 182 3.15 12.60 11.01
CA GLU A 182 2.61 13.92 11.36
C GLU A 182 1.10 13.99 11.10
N ILE A 183 0.61 13.45 9.97
CA ILE A 183 -0.83 13.36 9.75
C ILE A 183 -1.49 12.44 10.78
N ALA A 184 -0.86 11.32 11.15
CA ALA A 184 -1.38 10.42 12.15
C ALA A 184 -1.46 11.08 13.55
N ASP A 185 -0.45 11.86 13.95
CA ASP A 185 -0.46 12.65 15.16
C ASP A 185 -1.60 13.67 15.17
N ASN A 186 -1.76 14.42 14.08
CA ASN A 186 -2.86 15.36 13.93
C ASN A 186 -4.25 14.68 14.00
N MET A 187 -4.40 13.52 13.37
CA MET A 187 -5.63 12.73 13.47
C MET A 187 -5.91 12.28 14.90
N ARG A 188 -4.90 11.76 15.63
CA ARG A 188 -5.05 11.35 17.04
C ARG A 188 -5.46 12.49 17.94
N ASP A 189 -4.86 13.65 17.76
CA ASP A 189 -5.09 14.82 18.60
C ASP A 189 -6.46 15.48 18.36
N HIS A 190 -6.99 15.39 17.15
CA HIS A 190 -8.18 16.12 16.75
C HIS A 190 -9.42 15.27 16.45
N ALA A 191 -9.25 13.94 16.21
CA ALA A 191 -10.38 13.07 15.94
C ALA A 191 -11.26 12.88 17.20
N ASN A 192 -12.57 13.01 17.02
CA ASN A 192 -13.54 12.77 18.08
C ASN A 192 -14.02 11.30 18.12
N THR A 193 -13.91 10.59 16.99
CA THR A 193 -14.30 9.18 16.87
C THR A 193 -13.13 8.24 17.12
N ALA A 194 -13.41 7.05 17.61
CA ALA A 194 -12.41 6.00 17.77
C ALA A 194 -11.87 5.52 16.42
N PHE A 195 -12.73 5.54 15.38
CA PHE A 195 -12.39 5.09 14.04
C PHE A 195 -11.17 5.83 13.46
N TYR A 196 -11.21 7.16 13.42
CA TYR A 196 -10.11 7.93 12.82
C TYR A 196 -8.82 7.90 13.65
N ARG A 197 -8.93 7.75 14.97
CA ARG A 197 -7.74 7.50 15.81
C ARG A 197 -7.10 6.14 15.50
N LEU A 198 -7.92 5.10 15.37
CA LEU A 198 -7.44 3.77 15.02
C LEU A 198 -6.89 3.73 13.59
N LEU A 199 -7.56 4.37 12.63
CA LEU A 199 -7.05 4.47 11.25
C LEU A 199 -5.68 5.15 11.21
N ALA A 200 -5.45 6.19 12.01
CA ALA A 200 -4.16 6.85 12.13
C ALA A 200 -3.07 5.89 12.65
N ASP A 201 -3.38 5.14 13.72
CA ASP A 201 -2.47 4.18 14.33
C ASP A 201 -2.13 3.04 13.36
N GLU A 202 -3.12 2.46 12.69
CA GLU A 202 -2.94 1.40 11.72
C GLU A 202 -2.11 1.86 10.52
N THR A 203 -2.42 3.04 9.96
CA THR A 203 -1.69 3.58 8.81
C THR A 203 -0.22 3.85 9.16
N GLN A 204 0.05 4.54 10.27
CA GLN A 204 1.42 4.84 10.69
C GLN A 204 2.22 3.57 10.98
N THR A 205 1.62 2.62 11.70
CA THR A 205 2.28 1.37 12.08
C THR A 205 2.59 0.53 10.85
N PHE A 206 1.63 0.38 9.94
CA PHE A 206 1.81 -0.42 8.73
C PHE A 206 2.88 0.18 7.81
N VAL A 207 2.77 1.47 7.46
CA VAL A 207 3.74 2.15 6.58
C VAL A 207 5.15 2.14 7.18
N GLY A 208 5.27 2.40 8.49
CA GLY A 208 6.56 2.38 9.17
C GLY A 208 7.21 0.98 9.18
N ARG A 209 6.42 -0.06 9.49
CA ARG A 209 6.90 -1.45 9.46
C ARG A 209 7.29 -1.87 8.04
N ASP A 210 6.50 -1.51 7.04
CA ASP A 210 6.76 -1.86 5.65
C ASP A 210 8.03 -1.17 5.11
N GLY A 211 8.26 0.10 5.48
CA GLY A 211 9.49 0.79 5.12
C GLY A 211 10.75 0.12 5.69
N HIS A 212 10.72 -0.37 6.94
CA HIS A 212 11.82 -1.13 7.52
C HIS A 212 12.01 -2.49 6.80
N ARG A 213 10.91 -3.20 6.54
CA ARG A 213 10.92 -4.47 5.81
C ARG A 213 11.59 -4.31 4.43
N LEU A 214 11.22 -3.28 3.67
CA LEU A 214 11.81 -3.03 2.36
C LEU A 214 13.30 -2.70 2.44
N ALA A 215 13.72 -1.93 3.44
CA ALA A 215 15.13 -1.63 3.67
C ALA A 215 15.95 -2.90 3.94
N ASP A 216 15.46 -3.77 4.83
CA ASP A 216 16.13 -5.03 5.19
C ASP A 216 16.21 -5.98 3.98
N ARG A 217 15.16 -6.05 3.16
CA ARG A 217 15.13 -6.85 1.94
C ARG A 217 16.15 -6.38 0.91
N LEU A 218 16.22 -5.08 0.65
CA LEU A 218 17.18 -4.51 -0.31
C LEU A 218 18.62 -4.71 0.16
N ASP A 219 18.91 -4.54 1.46
CA ASP A 219 20.24 -4.78 2.03
C ASP A 219 20.64 -6.26 1.86
N ALA A 220 19.73 -7.21 2.08
CA ALA A 220 19.98 -8.64 1.87
C ALA A 220 20.27 -8.97 0.40
N ILE A 221 19.52 -8.40 -0.54
CA ILE A 221 19.75 -8.55 -1.99
C ILE A 221 21.11 -7.96 -2.38
N GLU A 222 21.45 -6.76 -1.92
CA GLU A 222 22.75 -6.13 -2.18
C GLU A 222 23.93 -6.94 -1.62
N THR A 223 23.72 -7.67 -0.52
CA THR A 223 24.74 -8.56 0.07
C THR A 223 24.84 -9.93 -0.61
N GLY A 224 23.95 -10.21 -1.56
CA GLY A 224 24.02 -11.34 -2.48
C GLY A 224 23.03 -12.47 -2.18
N ASP A 225 22.01 -12.21 -1.37
CA ASP A 225 20.92 -13.15 -1.14
C ASP A 225 19.97 -13.19 -2.35
N ASP A 226 19.39 -14.35 -2.61
CA ASP A 226 18.42 -14.54 -3.69
C ASP A 226 17.06 -13.89 -3.35
N LEU A 227 16.46 -13.19 -4.32
CA LEU A 227 15.21 -12.45 -4.12
C LEU A 227 14.10 -13.31 -3.48
N ILE A 228 13.89 -14.53 -3.98
CA ILE A 228 12.81 -15.38 -3.46
C ILE A 228 13.09 -15.75 -2.00
N THR A 229 14.34 -16.09 -1.68
CA THR A 229 14.76 -16.38 -0.31
C THR A 229 14.55 -15.19 0.63
N VAL A 230 14.88 -13.99 0.17
CA VAL A 230 14.67 -12.76 0.94
C VAL A 230 13.18 -12.51 1.20
N LEU A 231 12.34 -12.67 0.18
CA LEU A 231 10.91 -12.45 0.29
C LEU A 231 10.19 -13.54 1.12
N GLU A 232 10.72 -14.77 1.17
CA GLU A 232 10.19 -15.85 2.03
C GLU A 232 10.57 -15.70 3.51
N GLY A 233 11.70 -15.06 3.80
CA GLY A 233 12.40 -15.13 5.09
C GLY A 233 11.73 -14.47 6.28
N GLU A 234 10.55 -13.87 6.18
CA GLU A 234 9.97 -12.99 7.21
C GLU A 234 9.15 -13.67 8.33
N GLU A 235 8.99 -14.99 8.35
CA GLU A 235 8.17 -15.66 9.39
C GLU A 235 8.95 -16.27 10.57
N THR A 236 10.22 -15.95 10.78
CA THR A 236 11.01 -16.64 11.83
C THR A 236 11.56 -15.71 12.92
N GLN A 237 10.92 -14.57 13.20
CA GLN A 237 11.25 -13.80 14.42
C GLN A 237 10.02 -13.41 15.21
#